data_a49762cf277e29e2836ba6bb2b8fd7e7
#
_entry.id   a49762cf277e29e2836ba6bb2b8fd7e7
#
_cell.length_a   1.000
_cell.length_b   1.000
_cell.length_c   1.000
_cell.angle_alpha   90.00
_cell.angle_beta   90.00
_cell.angle_gamma   90.00
#
_symmetry.space_group_name_H-M   'P 1'
#
loop_
_entity.id
_entity.type
_entity.pdbx_description
1 polymer ?
#
loop_
_entity_poly.entity_id
_entity_poly.type
_entity_poly.pdbx_seq_one_letter_code
_entity_poly.pdbx_strand_id
1 'polypeptide(L)'
;TEIEGMLNQRDVQINDSSVGRLYRLFLALVEGTWPKRRERLTAAAKQHGGLILMADRLSPDGAGPQLYVLWEVFSGTPISGMLIDQADERHLTDWLNECRDLLDGLPVLALLSDKEKALVSALRAVWSTAAHQLCQMHFMQNLSAPVHRADQSLRGTLRDCLTALPAAPEVEPKEAAARIEQLVSTQAATGEKKTLTTTR
;
A
#
# COMPACT_ATOMS: atom_id res chain seq x y z
N THR A 1 -18.17 -16.52 12.31
CA THR A 1 -17.10 -15.52 12.19
C THR A 1 -17.34 -14.60 10.99
N GLU A 2 -16.67 -13.45 10.96
CA GLU A 2 -16.68 -12.54 9.80
C GLU A 2 -16.19 -13.23 8.53
N ILE A 3 -15.14 -14.06 8.62
CA ILE A 3 -14.61 -14.86 7.52
C ILE A 3 -15.67 -15.84 6.98
N GLU A 4 -16.43 -16.49 7.84
CA GLU A 4 -17.54 -17.35 7.43
C GLU A 4 -18.57 -16.56 6.63
N GLY A 5 -18.98 -15.39 7.12
CA GLY A 5 -19.90 -14.51 6.41
C GLY A 5 -19.40 -14.08 5.03
N MET A 6 -18.12 -13.68 4.93
CA MET A 6 -17.50 -13.31 3.65
C MET A 6 -17.42 -14.46 2.65
N LEU A 7 -17.12 -15.67 3.11
CA LEU A 7 -17.04 -16.85 2.27
C LEU A 7 -18.42 -17.31 1.81
N ASN A 8 -19.41 -17.29 2.69
CA ASN A 8 -20.79 -17.62 2.35
C ASN A 8 -21.39 -16.65 1.32
N GLN A 9 -21.00 -15.35 1.36
CA GLN A 9 -21.38 -14.36 0.32
C GLN A 9 -20.78 -14.69 -1.06
N ARG A 10 -19.74 -15.50 -1.12
CA ARG A 10 -19.08 -15.98 -2.34
C ARG A 10 -19.48 -17.41 -2.71
N ASP A 11 -20.61 -17.88 -2.24
CA ASP A 11 -21.12 -19.25 -2.43
C ASP A 11 -20.21 -20.36 -1.90
N VAL A 12 -19.27 -20.04 -1.00
CA VAL A 12 -18.44 -21.03 -0.31
C VAL A 12 -19.12 -21.41 1.00
N GLN A 13 -19.82 -22.56 0.99
CA GLN A 13 -20.51 -23.07 2.18
C GLN A 13 -19.46 -23.59 3.20
N ILE A 14 -19.22 -22.82 4.23
CA ILE A 14 -18.27 -23.15 5.30
C ILE A 14 -18.85 -22.75 6.65
N ASN A 15 -18.53 -23.52 7.66
CA ASN A 15 -18.90 -23.20 9.04
C ASN A 15 -17.69 -22.75 9.87
N ASP A 16 -17.94 -22.12 11.00
CA ASP A 16 -16.94 -21.56 11.90
C ASP A 16 -15.88 -22.57 12.37
N SER A 17 -16.30 -23.80 12.67
CA SER A 17 -15.36 -24.86 13.06
C SER A 17 -14.38 -25.21 11.94
N SER A 18 -14.84 -25.22 10.69
CA SER A 18 -14.00 -25.46 9.52
C SER A 18 -13.06 -24.29 9.26
N VAL A 19 -13.53 -23.03 9.41
CA VAL A 19 -12.68 -21.83 9.34
C VAL A 19 -11.57 -21.92 10.38
N GLY A 20 -11.89 -22.20 11.64
CA GLY A 20 -10.92 -22.34 12.72
C GLY A 20 -9.90 -23.48 12.48
N ARG A 21 -10.33 -24.60 11.88
CA ARG A 21 -9.44 -25.69 11.50
C ARG A 21 -8.49 -25.30 10.37
N LEU A 22 -9.00 -24.67 9.33
CA LEU A 22 -8.19 -24.19 8.19
C LEU A 22 -7.18 -23.14 8.62
N TYR A 23 -7.58 -22.23 9.52
CA TYR A 23 -6.69 -21.22 10.06
C TYR A 23 -5.52 -21.84 10.84
N ARG A 24 -5.79 -22.83 11.73
CA ARG A 24 -4.73 -23.54 12.46
C ARG A 24 -3.80 -24.31 11.51
N LEU A 25 -4.35 -24.94 10.47
CA LEU A 25 -3.55 -25.60 9.45
C LEU A 25 -2.67 -24.61 8.69
N PHE A 26 -3.20 -23.45 8.34
CA PHE A 26 -2.44 -22.37 7.71
C PHE A 26 -1.27 -21.92 8.59
N LEU A 27 -1.51 -21.67 9.88
CA LEU A 27 -0.44 -21.30 10.82
C LEU A 27 0.65 -22.37 10.92
N ALA A 28 0.26 -23.65 11.05
CA ALA A 28 1.22 -24.76 11.09
C ALA A 28 2.05 -24.87 9.78
N LEU A 29 1.43 -24.61 8.62
CA LEU A 29 2.13 -24.56 7.35
C LEU A 29 3.10 -23.38 7.28
N VAL A 30 2.71 -22.21 7.78
CA VAL A 30 3.58 -21.03 7.84
C VAL A 30 4.80 -21.30 8.72
N GLU A 31 4.61 -21.88 9.90
CA GLU A 31 5.71 -22.31 10.78
C GLU A 31 6.62 -23.33 10.10
N GLY A 32 6.03 -24.36 9.50
CA GLY A 32 6.77 -25.42 8.77
C GLY A 32 7.57 -24.92 7.56
N THR A 33 7.31 -23.71 7.07
CA THR A 33 8.10 -23.12 5.98
C THR A 33 9.38 -22.41 6.45
N TRP A 34 9.57 -22.24 7.77
CA TRP A 34 10.72 -21.52 8.30
C TRP A 34 12.09 -22.05 7.84
N PRO A 35 12.36 -23.37 7.81
CA PRO A 35 13.64 -23.88 7.32
C PRO A 35 13.96 -23.42 5.90
N LYS A 36 12.96 -23.47 4.99
CA LYS A 36 13.13 -23.01 3.60
C LYS A 36 13.32 -21.51 3.51
N ARG A 37 12.63 -20.73 4.35
CA ARG A 37 12.83 -19.28 4.42
C ARG A 37 14.24 -18.96 4.93
N ARG A 38 14.70 -19.70 5.94
CA ARG A 38 16.04 -19.58 6.49
C ARG A 38 17.14 -19.87 5.43
N GLU A 39 16.97 -20.91 4.62
CA GLU A 39 17.87 -21.22 3.51
C GLU A 39 17.95 -20.05 2.51
N ARG A 40 16.81 -19.43 2.14
CA ARG A 40 16.77 -18.26 1.25
C ARG A 40 17.49 -17.06 1.86
N LEU A 41 17.26 -16.77 3.14
CA LEU A 41 17.94 -15.69 3.86
C LEU A 41 19.46 -15.93 3.90
N THR A 42 19.88 -17.15 4.18
CA THR A 42 21.30 -17.53 4.18
C THR A 42 21.93 -17.39 2.80
N ALA A 43 21.23 -17.81 1.75
CA ALA A 43 21.69 -17.65 0.38
C ALA A 43 21.81 -16.17 -0.02
N ALA A 44 20.82 -15.35 0.32
CA ALA A 44 20.86 -13.90 0.07
C ALA A 44 22.02 -13.23 0.81
N ALA A 45 22.19 -13.52 2.10
CA ALA A 45 23.31 -13.00 2.89
C ALA A 45 24.67 -13.39 2.30
N LYS A 46 24.81 -14.64 1.85
CA LYS A 46 26.03 -15.13 1.22
C LYS A 46 26.34 -14.46 -0.12
N GLN A 47 25.28 -14.24 -0.91
CA GLN A 47 25.39 -13.64 -2.24
C GLN A 47 25.74 -12.14 -2.16
N HIS A 48 25.16 -11.42 -1.21
CA HIS A 48 25.22 -9.96 -1.12
C HIS A 48 26.12 -9.44 0.03
N GLY A 49 26.74 -10.35 0.79
CA GLY A 49 27.55 -10.00 1.96
C GLY A 49 26.74 -9.64 3.21
N GLY A 50 25.40 -9.78 3.17
CA GLY A 50 24.48 -9.51 4.25
C GLY A 50 23.07 -9.26 3.75
N LEU A 51 22.15 -8.98 4.65
CA LEU A 51 20.74 -8.77 4.38
C LEU A 51 20.38 -7.28 4.35
N ILE A 52 19.42 -6.92 3.51
CA ILE A 52 18.70 -5.64 3.61
C ILE A 52 17.29 -5.94 4.12
N LEU A 53 16.97 -5.42 5.30
CA LEU A 53 15.67 -5.65 5.92
C LEU A 53 14.76 -4.47 5.68
N MET A 54 13.50 -4.74 5.36
CA MET A 54 12.46 -3.73 5.26
C MET A 54 11.38 -4.01 6.29
N ALA A 55 11.09 -2.99 7.10
CA ALA A 55 9.99 -2.99 8.04
C ALA A 55 8.92 -2.01 7.58
N ASP A 56 7.67 -2.47 7.57
CA ASP A 56 6.53 -1.66 7.15
C ASP A 56 5.32 -1.91 8.03
N ARG A 57 4.41 -0.94 8.05
CA ARG A 57 3.17 -0.99 8.78
C ARG A 57 1.99 -1.02 7.82
N LEU A 58 1.11 -1.98 8.01
CA LEU A 58 -0.14 -2.12 7.28
C LEU A 58 -1.30 -1.87 8.25
N SER A 59 -2.34 -1.20 7.77
CA SER A 59 -3.59 -0.98 8.52
C SER A 59 -4.72 -1.70 7.77
N PRO A 60 -4.93 -3.01 7.99
CA PRO A 60 -5.86 -3.82 7.22
C PRO A 60 -7.29 -3.27 7.25
N ASP A 61 -7.73 -2.81 8.44
CA ASP A 61 -9.10 -2.35 8.69
C ASP A 61 -9.19 -0.83 8.96
N GLY A 62 -8.18 -0.07 8.53
CA GLY A 62 -8.14 1.38 8.69
C GLY A 62 -7.85 1.83 10.13
N ALA A 63 -8.83 1.82 11.04
CA ALA A 63 -8.70 2.29 12.42
C ALA A 63 -8.42 1.16 13.44
N GLY A 64 -8.35 -0.09 13.01
CA GLY A 64 -8.12 -1.26 13.85
C GLY A 64 -6.65 -1.55 14.17
N PRO A 65 -6.37 -2.79 14.61
CA PRO A 65 -5.02 -3.25 14.89
C PRO A 65 -4.10 -3.06 13.68
N GLN A 66 -2.85 -2.72 13.95
CA GLN A 66 -1.83 -2.50 12.93
C GLN A 66 -0.95 -3.73 12.79
N LEU A 67 -0.70 -4.14 11.56
CA LEU A 67 0.20 -5.24 11.24
C LEU A 67 1.57 -4.67 10.87
N TYR A 68 2.57 -4.92 11.71
CA TYR A 68 3.97 -4.69 11.36
C TYR A 68 4.54 -5.93 10.73
N VAL A 69 5.28 -5.76 9.63
CA VAL A 69 5.93 -6.85 8.89
C VAL A 69 7.40 -6.55 8.69
N LEU A 70 8.22 -7.58 8.79
CA LEU A 70 9.64 -7.52 8.49
C LEU A 70 9.98 -8.56 7.44
N TRP A 71 10.64 -8.13 6.35
CA TRP A 71 11.09 -9.03 5.29
C TRP A 71 12.47 -8.64 4.77
N GLU A 72 13.11 -9.58 4.10
CA GLU A 72 14.38 -9.37 3.43
C GLU A 72 14.14 -8.98 1.97
N VAL A 73 14.80 -7.91 1.53
CA VAL A 73 14.51 -7.20 0.27
C VAL A 73 14.94 -7.98 -0.96
N PHE A 74 16.12 -8.58 -0.97
CA PHE A 74 16.67 -9.27 -2.15
C PHE A 74 15.91 -10.54 -2.50
N SER A 75 15.60 -11.35 -1.50
CA SER A 75 14.88 -12.61 -1.67
C SER A 75 13.37 -12.48 -1.58
N GLY A 76 12.87 -11.31 -1.14
CA GLY A 76 11.45 -11.10 -0.84
C GLY A 76 10.94 -12.00 0.29
N THR A 77 11.84 -12.52 1.15
CA THR A 77 11.48 -13.51 2.17
C THR A 77 10.93 -12.82 3.42
N PRO A 78 9.69 -13.11 3.82
CA PRO A 78 9.15 -12.61 5.07
C PRO A 78 9.83 -13.28 6.26
N ILE A 79 10.20 -12.49 7.27
CA ILE A 79 10.85 -12.94 8.50
C ILE A 79 9.79 -13.11 9.58
N SER A 80 9.06 -12.06 9.88
CA SER A 80 8.04 -12.05 10.92
C SER A 80 6.97 -10.98 10.66
N GLY A 81 5.85 -11.13 11.35
CA GLY A 81 4.80 -10.12 11.43
C GLY A 81 4.22 -10.05 12.83
N MET A 82 3.85 -8.85 13.26
CA MET A 82 3.25 -8.60 14.57
C MET A 82 1.98 -7.76 14.39
N LEU A 83 0.86 -8.27 14.92
CA LEU A 83 -0.40 -7.53 14.98
C LEU A 83 -0.53 -6.88 16.35
N ILE A 84 -0.75 -5.57 16.41
CA ILE A 84 -0.82 -4.81 17.65
C ILE A 84 -1.79 -3.62 17.53
N ASP A 85 -2.57 -3.37 18.58
CA ASP A 85 -3.53 -2.26 18.62
C ASP A 85 -2.84 -0.90 18.73
N GLN A 86 -1.82 -0.81 19.59
CA GLN A 86 -1.03 0.40 19.80
C GLN A 86 0.45 0.02 19.90
N ALA A 87 1.21 0.36 18.87
CA ALA A 87 2.63 0.13 18.85
C ALA A 87 3.35 1.27 19.54
N ASP A 88 4.13 0.95 20.55
CA ASP A 88 5.15 1.82 21.12
C ASP A 88 6.57 1.29 20.79
N GLU A 89 7.57 2.11 21.06
CA GLU A 89 8.97 1.77 20.80
C GLU A 89 9.40 0.49 21.50
N ARG A 90 8.89 0.22 22.70
CA ARG A 90 9.26 -0.96 23.49
C ARG A 90 8.75 -2.24 22.83
N HIS A 91 7.46 -2.31 22.52
CA HIS A 91 6.87 -3.49 21.87
C HIS A 91 7.54 -3.77 20.52
N LEU A 92 7.81 -2.71 19.74
CA LEU A 92 8.54 -2.85 18.46
C LEU A 92 9.97 -3.34 18.67
N THR A 93 10.67 -2.84 19.69
CA THR A 93 12.03 -3.28 20.01
C THR A 93 12.06 -4.74 20.45
N ASP A 94 11.13 -5.17 21.30
CA ASP A 94 11.02 -6.55 21.75
C ASP A 94 10.78 -7.50 20.56
N TRP A 95 9.80 -7.19 19.72
CA TRP A 95 9.54 -7.94 18.48
C TRP A 95 10.74 -7.98 17.51
N LEU A 96 11.42 -6.86 17.30
CA LEU A 96 12.59 -6.81 16.43
C LEU A 96 13.79 -7.59 17.01
N ASN A 97 13.94 -7.67 18.33
CA ASN A 97 14.91 -8.55 18.96
C ASN A 97 14.61 -10.03 18.68
N GLU A 98 13.35 -10.45 18.79
CA GLU A 98 12.92 -11.80 18.37
C GLU A 98 13.26 -12.06 16.90
N CYS A 99 13.00 -11.09 16.02
CA CYS A 99 13.38 -11.18 14.61
C CYS A 99 14.89 -11.33 14.42
N ARG A 100 15.69 -10.58 15.18
CA ARG A 100 17.17 -10.70 15.13
C ARG A 100 17.61 -12.09 15.55
N ASP A 101 17.00 -12.65 16.60
CA ASP A 101 17.32 -13.99 17.08
C ASP A 101 16.94 -15.06 16.03
N LEU A 102 15.83 -14.89 15.30
CA LEU A 102 15.48 -15.73 14.16
C LEU A 102 16.52 -15.66 13.02
N LEU A 103 17.18 -14.53 12.85
CA LEU A 103 18.25 -14.37 11.85
C LEU A 103 19.56 -15.05 12.26
N ASP A 104 19.74 -15.37 13.55
CA ASP A 104 20.83 -16.21 14.07
C ASP A 104 22.21 -15.82 13.54
N GLY A 105 22.56 -14.55 13.72
CA GLY A 105 23.88 -14.01 13.35
C GLY A 105 24.09 -13.69 11.87
N LEU A 106 23.08 -13.81 11.00
CA LEU A 106 23.21 -13.32 9.62
C LEU A 106 23.44 -11.80 9.63
N PRO A 107 24.45 -11.29 8.91
CA PRO A 107 24.78 -9.86 8.93
C PRO A 107 23.67 -9.04 8.27
N VAL A 108 23.30 -7.91 8.89
CA VAL A 108 22.35 -6.94 8.37
C VAL A 108 23.11 -5.70 7.93
N LEU A 109 23.08 -5.40 6.64
CA LEU A 109 23.80 -4.29 6.01
C LEU A 109 23.02 -2.99 6.10
N ALA A 110 21.71 -3.07 5.84
CA ALA A 110 20.87 -1.90 5.79
C ALA A 110 19.43 -2.22 6.22
N LEU A 111 18.74 -1.17 6.63
CA LEU A 111 17.36 -1.16 7.06
C LEU A 111 16.58 -0.17 6.20
N LEU A 112 15.38 -0.55 5.78
CA LEU A 112 14.41 0.33 5.13
C LEU A 112 13.15 0.37 5.99
N SER A 113 12.59 1.58 6.21
CA SER A 113 11.28 1.72 6.84
C SER A 113 10.60 3.02 6.41
N ASP A 114 9.34 3.19 6.77
CA ASP A 114 8.73 4.51 6.77
C ASP A 114 9.37 5.41 7.83
N LYS A 115 8.87 6.65 7.97
CA LYS A 115 9.38 7.62 8.95
C LYS A 115 8.70 7.55 10.32
N GLU A 116 8.01 6.47 10.63
CA GLU A 116 7.38 6.30 11.93
C GLU A 116 8.44 6.30 13.04
N LYS A 117 8.35 7.24 13.96
CA LYS A 117 9.40 7.49 14.96
C LYS A 117 9.70 6.27 15.83
N ALA A 118 8.65 5.60 16.32
CA ALA A 118 8.79 4.42 17.17
C ALA A 118 9.50 3.28 16.44
N LEU A 119 9.12 3.02 15.19
CA LEU A 119 9.74 1.97 14.35
C LEU A 119 11.21 2.30 14.02
N VAL A 120 11.49 3.55 13.63
CA VAL A 120 12.87 4.00 13.34
C VAL A 120 13.76 3.87 14.58
N SER A 121 13.25 4.27 15.75
CA SER A 121 13.96 4.17 17.03
C SER A 121 14.26 2.71 17.38
N ALA A 122 13.26 1.84 17.31
CA ALA A 122 13.40 0.42 17.59
C ALA A 122 14.37 -0.29 16.63
N LEU A 123 14.29 -0.02 15.32
CA LEU A 123 15.22 -0.56 14.33
C LEU A 123 16.68 -0.18 14.63
N ARG A 124 16.93 1.08 14.97
CA ARG A 124 18.26 1.56 15.34
C ARG A 124 18.77 0.99 16.67
N ALA A 125 17.87 0.73 17.61
CA ALA A 125 18.24 0.09 18.87
C ALA A 125 18.72 -1.35 18.65
N VAL A 126 18.05 -2.11 17.78
CA VAL A 126 18.34 -3.52 17.51
C VAL A 126 19.53 -3.72 16.56
N TRP A 127 19.64 -2.88 15.51
CA TRP A 127 20.72 -2.94 14.52
C TRP A 127 21.46 -1.60 14.40
N SER A 128 22.12 -1.21 15.47
CA SER A 128 22.77 0.10 15.60
C SER A 128 23.87 0.38 14.54
N THR A 129 24.46 -0.66 13.96
CA THR A 129 25.54 -0.55 12.95
C THR A 129 25.03 -0.58 11.51
N ALA A 130 23.79 -1.00 11.29
CA ALA A 130 23.20 -1.07 9.95
C ALA A 130 22.84 0.33 9.43
N ALA A 131 23.12 0.60 8.15
CA ALA A 131 22.70 1.82 7.51
C ALA A 131 21.16 1.86 7.46
N HIS A 132 20.53 3.00 7.80
CA HIS A 132 19.07 3.13 7.76
C HIS A 132 18.64 4.16 6.71
N GLN A 133 17.79 3.71 5.79
CA GLN A 133 17.17 4.54 4.75
C GLN A 133 15.66 4.57 4.94
N LEU A 134 15.08 5.75 4.82
CA LEU A 134 13.63 5.90 4.76
C LEU A 134 13.08 5.46 3.39
N CYS A 135 11.92 4.82 3.41
CA CYS A 135 11.25 4.32 2.22
C CYS A 135 10.91 5.45 1.25
N GLN A 136 11.46 5.41 0.04
CA GLN A 136 11.23 6.42 -0.98
C GLN A 136 9.76 6.43 -1.45
N MET A 137 9.09 5.28 -1.48
CA MET A 137 7.68 5.17 -1.84
C MET A 137 6.81 5.99 -0.88
N HIS A 138 6.97 5.81 0.43
CA HIS A 138 6.26 6.60 1.45
C HIS A 138 6.59 8.09 1.36
N PHE A 139 7.84 8.43 1.03
CA PHE A 139 8.22 9.81 0.79
C PHE A 139 7.46 10.40 -0.40
N MET A 140 7.42 9.71 -1.53
CA MET A 140 6.70 10.13 -2.73
C MET A 140 5.19 10.21 -2.51
N GLN A 141 4.59 9.26 -1.79
CA GLN A 141 3.18 9.29 -1.40
C GLN A 141 2.87 10.53 -0.54
N ASN A 142 3.70 10.82 0.45
CA ASN A 142 3.54 11.99 1.29
C ASN A 142 3.70 13.30 0.51
N LEU A 143 4.60 13.34 -0.47
CA LEU A 143 4.81 14.51 -1.33
C LEU A 143 3.62 14.73 -2.28
N SER A 144 3.04 13.67 -2.81
CA SER A 144 1.88 13.73 -3.72
C SER A 144 0.54 13.91 -3.01
N ALA A 145 0.44 13.60 -1.72
CA ALA A 145 -0.81 13.67 -0.97
C ALA A 145 -1.54 15.03 -1.01
N PRO A 146 -0.85 16.19 -0.94
CA PRO A 146 -1.53 17.49 -1.10
C PRO A 146 -2.14 17.67 -2.49
N VAL A 147 -1.43 17.25 -3.54
CA VAL A 147 -1.91 17.32 -4.93
C VAL A 147 -3.13 16.41 -5.13
N HIS A 148 -3.07 15.19 -4.61
CA HIS A 148 -4.18 14.25 -4.68
C HIS A 148 -5.42 14.76 -3.94
N ARG A 149 -5.27 15.37 -2.76
CA ARG A 149 -6.38 16.00 -2.03
C ARG A 149 -6.99 17.17 -2.80
N ALA A 150 -6.16 18.01 -3.44
CA ALA A 150 -6.65 19.11 -4.27
C ALA A 150 -7.43 18.59 -5.49
N ASP A 151 -6.94 17.53 -6.16
CA ASP A 151 -7.63 16.89 -7.28
C ASP A 151 -8.98 16.29 -6.84
N GLN A 152 -9.01 15.59 -5.71
CA GLN A 152 -10.28 15.04 -5.15
C GLN A 152 -11.28 16.14 -4.81
N SER A 153 -10.83 17.24 -4.20
CA SER A 153 -11.69 18.39 -3.89
C SER A 153 -12.25 19.00 -5.16
N LEU A 154 -11.42 19.21 -6.19
CA LEU A 154 -11.86 19.73 -7.48
C LEU A 154 -12.90 18.81 -8.16
N ARG A 155 -12.66 17.50 -8.17
CA ARG A 155 -13.62 16.50 -8.70
C ARG A 155 -14.94 16.53 -7.95
N GLY A 156 -14.92 16.69 -6.62
CA GLY A 156 -16.12 16.88 -5.80
C GLY A 156 -16.91 18.12 -6.24
N THR A 157 -16.24 19.27 -6.30
CA THR A 157 -16.84 20.53 -6.73
C THR A 157 -17.43 20.44 -8.15
N LEU A 158 -16.69 19.84 -9.09
CA LEU A 158 -17.20 19.64 -10.46
C LEU A 158 -18.43 18.73 -10.50
N ARG A 159 -18.45 17.65 -9.71
CA ARG A 159 -19.60 16.76 -9.60
C ARG A 159 -20.81 17.51 -9.04
N ASP A 160 -20.63 18.30 -7.99
CA ASP A 160 -21.71 19.09 -7.39
C ASP A 160 -22.25 20.13 -8.37
N CYS A 161 -21.37 20.80 -9.12
CA CYS A 161 -21.78 21.71 -10.19
C CYS A 161 -22.56 21.00 -11.30
N LEU A 162 -22.11 19.82 -11.72
CA LEU A 162 -22.80 19.04 -12.77
C LEU A 162 -24.16 18.51 -12.31
N THR A 163 -24.28 18.08 -11.03
CA THR A 163 -25.56 17.64 -10.47
C THR A 163 -26.54 18.78 -10.23
N ALA A 164 -26.05 20.01 -10.05
CA ALA A 164 -26.87 21.20 -9.92
C ALA A 164 -27.39 21.73 -11.26
N LEU A 165 -26.83 21.27 -12.39
CA LEU A 165 -27.35 21.62 -13.70
C LEU A 165 -28.72 20.94 -13.91
N PRO A 166 -29.73 21.67 -14.43
CA PRO A 166 -30.96 21.04 -14.81
C PRO A 166 -30.70 19.92 -15.81
N ALA A 167 -31.41 18.81 -15.67
CA ALA A 167 -31.29 17.70 -16.61
C ALA A 167 -31.40 18.24 -18.04
N ALA A 168 -30.39 17.96 -18.86
CA ALA A 168 -30.46 18.34 -20.26
C ALA A 168 -31.75 17.73 -20.85
N PRO A 169 -32.56 18.50 -21.62
CA PRO A 169 -33.68 17.91 -22.29
C PRO A 169 -33.22 16.70 -23.11
N GLU A 170 -33.95 15.62 -23.00
CA GLU A 170 -33.70 14.39 -23.73
C GLU A 170 -33.79 14.73 -25.23
N VAL A 171 -32.61 14.97 -25.84
CA VAL A 171 -32.52 15.30 -27.29
C VAL A 171 -32.24 14.00 -28.00
N GLU A 172 -33.12 13.64 -28.93
CA GLU A 172 -32.92 12.47 -29.76
C GLU A 172 -31.50 12.48 -30.40
N PRO A 173 -30.78 11.34 -30.44
CA PRO A 173 -29.39 11.29 -30.91
C PRO A 173 -29.16 11.92 -32.28
N LYS A 174 -30.16 11.90 -33.14
CA LYS A 174 -30.13 12.53 -34.49
C LYS A 174 -30.14 14.06 -34.40
N GLU A 175 -30.91 14.63 -33.48
CA GLU A 175 -30.96 16.10 -33.30
C GLU A 175 -29.67 16.61 -32.62
N ALA A 176 -29.09 15.81 -31.69
CA ALA A 176 -27.81 16.12 -31.07
C ALA A 176 -26.67 16.14 -32.11
N ALA A 177 -26.63 15.16 -33.02
CA ALA A 177 -25.66 15.09 -34.10
C ALA A 177 -25.78 16.28 -35.07
N ALA A 178 -27.00 16.61 -35.49
CA ALA A 178 -27.26 17.75 -36.35
C ALA A 178 -26.85 19.10 -35.71
N ARG A 179 -27.06 19.23 -34.39
CA ARG A 179 -26.70 20.44 -33.65
C ARG A 179 -25.19 20.57 -33.47
N ILE A 180 -24.47 19.46 -33.31
CA ILE A 180 -23.01 19.43 -33.28
C ILE A 180 -22.43 19.81 -34.65
N GLU A 181 -22.93 19.25 -35.75
CA GLU A 181 -22.53 19.61 -37.11
C GLU A 181 -22.76 21.09 -37.41
N GLN A 182 -23.88 21.64 -36.97
CA GLN A 182 -24.20 23.06 -37.12
C GLN A 182 -23.23 23.97 -36.34
N LEU A 183 -22.85 23.58 -35.09
CA LEU A 183 -21.89 24.30 -34.31
C LEU A 183 -20.48 24.24 -34.87
N VAL A 184 -20.07 23.07 -35.38
CA VAL A 184 -18.76 22.89 -36.02
C VAL A 184 -18.67 23.71 -37.35
N SER A 185 -19.74 23.70 -38.16
CA SER A 185 -19.78 24.48 -39.39
C SER A 185 -19.81 26.00 -39.14
N THR A 186 -20.49 26.45 -38.07
CA THR A 186 -20.52 27.86 -37.68
C THR A 186 -19.15 28.33 -37.15
N GLN A 187 -18.43 27.49 -36.41
CA GLN A 187 -17.08 27.81 -35.97
C GLN A 187 -16.05 27.81 -37.10
N ALA A 188 -16.23 26.93 -38.09
CA ALA A 188 -15.39 26.93 -39.30
C ALA A 188 -15.63 28.16 -40.17
N ALA A 189 -16.85 28.70 -40.19
CA ALA A 189 -17.20 29.91 -40.96
C ALA A 189 -16.76 31.21 -40.26
N THR A 190 -16.61 31.23 -38.95
CA THR A 190 -16.21 32.42 -38.17
C THR A 190 -14.71 32.59 -38.01
N GLY A 191 -13.89 31.79 -38.68
CA GLY A 191 -12.43 31.91 -38.93
C GLY A 191 -11.58 32.81 -38.06
N GLU A 192 -11.72 32.76 -36.74
CA GLU A 192 -10.78 33.43 -35.84
C GLU A 192 -9.63 32.47 -35.48
N LYS A 193 -8.55 32.57 -36.22
CA LYS A 193 -7.22 32.09 -35.83
C LYS A 193 -6.78 32.86 -34.58
N LYS A 194 -7.06 32.36 -33.42
CA LYS A 194 -6.33 32.80 -32.20
C LYS A 194 -4.91 32.25 -32.27
N THR A 195 -3.99 33.08 -32.74
CA THR A 195 -2.54 32.87 -32.67
C THR A 195 -2.16 32.93 -31.18
N LEU A 196 -1.78 31.79 -30.62
CA LEU A 196 -1.13 31.73 -29.30
C LEU A 196 0.26 32.37 -29.45
N THR A 197 0.39 33.61 -29.00
CA THR A 197 1.68 34.29 -28.86
C THR A 197 2.37 33.71 -27.60
N THR A 198 3.36 32.86 -27.82
CA THR A 198 4.27 32.41 -26.78
C THR A 198 5.19 33.58 -26.40
N THR A 199 4.98 34.16 -25.25
CA THR A 199 5.96 35.10 -24.66
C THR A 199 7.01 34.27 -23.92
N ARG A 200 8.27 34.47 -24.29
CA ARG A 200 9.49 33.94 -23.67
C ARG A 200 9.71 34.53 -22.29
#